data_8a07d44bfe2029048ed8d6eba7a4be79
#
_entry.id   8a07d44bfe2029048ed8d6eba7a4be79
#
_cell.length_a   1.000
_cell.length_b   1.000
_cell.length_c   1.000
_cell.angle_alpha   90.00
_cell.angle_beta   90.00
_cell.angle_gamma   90.00
#
_symmetry.space_group_name_H-M   'P 1'
#
loop_
_entity.id
_entity.type
_entity.pdbx_description
1 polymer ?
#
loop_
_entity_poly.entity_id
_entity_poly.type
_entity_poly.pdbx_seq_one_letter_code
_entity_poly.pdbx_strand_id
1 'polypeptide(L)'
;MGISLNENPSTGFRWSLEKSNDEILELLNSDYIQASGSEVGSGGKRIWKFKAKKTGDVHLMLKRWRAWEGDKSIVERFDAIIRVVTE
;
A
#
# COMPACT_ATOMS: atom_id res chain seq x y z
N MET A 1 1.78 -4.04 12.11
CA MET A 1 2.75 -3.83 11.03
C MET A 1 2.17 -2.82 10.01
N GLY A 2 3.00 -1.97 9.46
CA GLY A 2 2.54 -0.99 8.48
C GLY A 2 3.49 -0.84 7.31
N ILE A 3 2.95 -0.41 6.18
CA ILE A 3 3.70 -0.07 4.98
C ILE A 3 3.31 1.35 4.59
N SER A 4 4.30 2.14 4.21
CA SER A 4 4.11 3.53 3.82
C SER A 4 4.78 3.79 2.49
N LEU A 5 4.03 4.32 1.53
CA LEU A 5 4.54 4.64 0.19
C LEU A 5 4.17 6.08 -0.18
N ASN A 6 5.07 6.76 -0.86
CA ASN A 6 4.81 8.12 -1.31
C ASN A 6 3.67 8.13 -2.34
N GLU A 7 2.76 9.08 -2.18
CA GLU A 7 1.62 9.23 -3.07
C GLU A 7 1.27 10.70 -3.23
N ASN A 8 0.96 11.11 -4.46
CA ASN A 8 0.48 12.46 -4.73
C ASN A 8 -0.90 12.38 -5.41
N PRO A 9 -1.99 12.61 -4.65
CA PRO A 9 -3.35 12.47 -5.19
C PRO A 9 -3.65 13.42 -6.34
N SER A 10 -2.94 14.54 -6.45
CA SER A 10 -3.18 15.52 -7.52
C SER A 10 -2.89 14.95 -8.90
N THR A 11 -2.10 13.88 -9.00
CA THR A 11 -1.81 13.21 -10.26
C THR A 11 -2.89 12.23 -10.68
N GLY A 12 -3.78 11.88 -9.75
CA GLY A 12 -4.79 10.84 -9.96
C GLY A 12 -4.28 9.41 -9.75
N PHE A 13 -2.98 9.22 -9.65
CA PHE A 13 -2.40 7.91 -9.37
C PHE A 13 -2.44 7.61 -7.89
N ARG A 14 -2.91 6.41 -7.55
CA ARG A 14 -3.01 5.95 -6.16
C ARG A 14 -2.48 4.54 -6.02
N TRP A 15 -1.95 4.26 -4.85
CA TRP A 15 -1.52 2.90 -4.52
C TRP A 15 -2.71 2.06 -4.07
N SER A 16 -2.79 0.84 -4.58
CA SER A 16 -3.81 -0.14 -4.19
C SER A 16 -3.18 -1.49 -3.95
N LEU A 17 -3.76 -2.24 -3.03
CA LEU A 17 -3.31 -3.60 -2.74
C LEU A 17 -3.68 -4.51 -3.91
N GLU A 18 -2.69 -5.17 -4.49
CA GLU A 18 -2.88 -6.08 -5.62
C GLU A 18 -2.88 -7.54 -5.18
N LYS A 19 -1.99 -7.89 -4.25
CA LYS A 19 -1.85 -9.26 -3.77
C LYS A 19 -1.47 -9.29 -2.30
N SER A 20 -2.12 -10.16 -1.54
CA SER A 20 -1.78 -10.44 -0.14
C SER A 20 -2.36 -11.80 0.25
N ASN A 21 -2.15 -12.18 1.51
CA ASN A 21 -2.76 -13.38 2.07
C ASN A 21 -3.40 -13.04 3.41
N ASP A 22 -4.71 -12.91 3.41
CA ASP A 22 -5.47 -12.49 4.59
C ASP A 22 -5.46 -13.51 5.72
N GLU A 23 -5.13 -14.76 5.43
CA GLU A 23 -5.02 -15.79 6.47
C GLU A 23 -3.80 -15.56 7.36
N ILE A 24 -2.77 -14.95 6.82
CA ILE A 24 -1.51 -14.72 7.55
C ILE A 24 -1.41 -13.26 7.98
N LEU A 25 -1.78 -12.34 7.09
CA LEU A 25 -1.63 -10.90 7.29
C LEU A 25 -2.91 -10.18 6.86
N GLU A 26 -3.69 -9.75 7.84
CA GLU A 26 -4.98 -9.10 7.59
C GLU A 26 -4.81 -7.59 7.43
N LEU A 27 -5.38 -7.03 6.38
CA LEU A 27 -5.42 -5.58 6.22
C LEU A 27 -6.47 -4.99 7.17
N LEU A 28 -6.02 -4.13 8.09
CA LEU A 28 -6.90 -3.48 9.04
C LEU A 28 -7.47 -2.18 8.48
N ASN A 29 -6.61 -1.35 7.91
CA ASN A 29 -7.05 -0.12 7.26
C ASN A 29 -5.98 0.43 6.33
N SER A 30 -6.38 1.40 5.53
CA SER A 30 -5.50 2.14 4.64
C SER A 30 -5.86 3.63 4.78
N ASP A 31 -4.86 4.48 4.84
CA ASP A 31 -5.05 5.90 5.08
C ASP A 31 -4.06 6.72 4.27
N TYR A 32 -4.38 8.00 4.05
CA TYR A 32 -3.50 8.95 3.39
C TYR A 32 -3.13 10.06 4.35
N ILE A 33 -1.84 10.35 4.46
CA ILE A 33 -1.33 11.43 5.32
C ILE A 33 -0.61 12.43 4.44
N GLN A 34 -1.12 13.66 4.42
CA GLN A 34 -0.48 14.75 3.69
C GLN A 34 0.80 15.17 4.42
N ALA A 35 1.84 15.46 3.65
CA ALA A 35 3.10 15.92 4.21
C ALA A 35 2.90 17.24 4.95
N SER A 36 3.49 17.34 6.14
CA SER A 36 3.35 18.51 7.00
C SER A 36 3.97 19.75 6.35
N GLY A 37 3.24 20.87 6.37
CA GLY A 37 3.70 22.13 5.80
C GLY A 37 3.78 22.14 4.30
N SER A 38 3.26 21.14 3.63
CA SER A 38 3.35 21.03 2.18
C SER A 38 2.37 21.96 1.47
N GLU A 39 2.73 22.38 0.27
CA GLU A 39 1.86 23.13 -0.60
C GLU A 39 0.89 22.19 -1.32
N VAL A 40 -0.14 22.76 -1.94
CA VAL A 40 -1.08 21.99 -2.75
C VAL A 40 -0.31 21.23 -3.83
N GLY A 41 -0.56 19.93 -3.92
CA GLY A 41 0.07 19.08 -4.93
C GLY A 41 1.42 18.53 -4.56
N SER A 42 1.97 18.85 -3.39
CA SER A 42 3.28 18.32 -2.97
C SER A 42 3.22 16.88 -2.48
N GLY A 43 2.01 16.33 -2.26
CA GLY A 43 1.84 14.93 -1.93
C GLY A 43 1.96 14.58 -0.46
N GLY A 44 2.06 13.29 -0.19
CA GLY A 44 2.15 12.76 1.15
C GLY A 44 2.43 11.27 1.09
N LYS A 45 1.84 10.51 2.01
CA LYS A 45 2.06 9.08 2.10
C LYS A 45 0.75 8.32 2.24
N ARG A 46 0.64 7.21 1.50
CA ARG A 46 -0.41 6.22 1.69
C ARG A 46 0.11 5.17 2.65
N ILE A 47 -0.66 4.87 3.69
CA ILE A 47 -0.27 3.94 4.74
C ILE A 47 -1.27 2.79 4.79
N TRP A 48 -0.76 1.56 4.87
CA TRP A 48 -1.57 0.36 5.09
C TRP A 48 -1.16 -0.25 6.42
N LYS A 49 -2.15 -0.57 7.26
CA LYS A 49 -1.91 -1.23 8.54
C LYS A 49 -2.43 -2.65 8.50
N PHE A 50 -1.60 -3.57 8.94
CA PHE A 50 -1.90 -5.01 8.90
C PHE A 50 -1.80 -5.62 10.30
N LYS A 51 -2.56 -6.69 10.50
CA LYS A 51 -2.47 -7.51 11.69
C LYS A 51 -1.96 -8.89 11.30
N ALA A 52 -0.90 -9.36 11.97
CA ALA A 52 -0.40 -10.71 11.77
C ALA A 52 -1.33 -11.69 12.47
N LYS A 53 -1.78 -12.73 11.77
CA LYS A 53 -2.73 -13.71 12.29
C LYS A 53 -2.10 -15.05 12.57
N LYS A 54 -1.11 -15.44 11.76
CA LYS A 54 -0.38 -16.69 11.97
C LYS A 54 0.97 -16.61 11.27
N THR A 55 1.84 -17.56 11.57
CA THR A 55 3.17 -17.63 10.94
C THR A 55 3.06 -18.02 9.47
N GLY A 56 4.02 -17.55 8.69
CA GLY A 56 4.11 -17.88 7.28
C GLY A 56 4.71 -16.75 6.48
N ASP A 57 4.86 -16.97 5.19
CA ASP A 57 5.38 -15.98 4.26
C ASP A 57 4.25 -15.42 3.41
N VAL A 58 4.23 -14.11 3.22
CA VAL A 58 3.24 -13.43 2.38
C VAL A 58 3.97 -12.67 1.29
N HIS A 59 3.59 -12.90 0.03
CA HIS A 59 4.01 -12.04 -1.06
C HIS A 59 3.02 -10.89 -1.17
N LEU A 60 3.43 -9.72 -0.73
CA LEU A 60 2.61 -8.52 -0.72
C LEU A 60 2.94 -7.69 -1.94
N MET A 61 1.91 -7.34 -2.73
CA MET A 61 2.08 -6.51 -3.92
C MET A 61 1.11 -5.34 -3.88
N LEU A 62 1.63 -4.17 -4.20
CA LEU A 62 0.85 -2.94 -4.34
C LEU A 62 1.12 -2.37 -5.72
N LYS A 63 0.12 -1.71 -6.29
CA LYS A 63 0.24 -1.09 -7.61
C LYS A 63 -0.14 0.38 -7.53
N ARG A 64 0.58 1.21 -8.27
CA ARG A 64 0.27 2.63 -8.41
C ARG A 64 -0.39 2.82 -9.77
N TRP A 65 -1.65 3.20 -9.78
CA TRP A 65 -2.46 3.24 -10.97
C TRP A 65 -3.60 4.25 -10.84
N ARG A 66 -4.29 4.45 -11.96
CA ARG A 66 -5.57 5.15 -11.99
C ARG A 66 -6.66 4.10 -12.13
N ALA A 67 -7.41 3.86 -11.05
CA ALA A 67 -8.37 2.75 -11.01
C ALA A 67 -9.42 2.83 -12.12
N TRP A 68 -9.84 4.04 -12.48
CA TRP A 68 -10.84 4.23 -13.54
C TRP A 68 -10.31 3.93 -14.94
N GLU A 69 -9.00 3.85 -15.11
CA GLU A 69 -8.37 3.51 -16.39
C GLU A 69 -7.97 2.04 -16.47
N GLY A 70 -8.03 1.33 -15.35
CA GLY A 70 -7.73 -0.10 -15.30
C GLY A 70 -6.23 -0.42 -15.32
N ASP A 71 -5.93 -1.69 -15.59
CA ASP A 71 -4.57 -2.22 -15.49
C ASP A 71 -3.57 -1.54 -16.43
N LYS A 72 -4.02 -1.01 -17.55
CA LYS A 72 -3.15 -0.31 -18.50
C LYS A 72 -2.54 0.96 -17.91
N SER A 73 -3.10 1.47 -16.81
CA SER A 73 -2.59 2.68 -16.16
C SER A 73 -1.56 2.39 -15.09
N ILE A 74 -1.23 1.13 -14.82
CA ILE A 74 -0.25 0.79 -13.79
C ILE A 74 1.12 1.32 -14.21
N VAL A 75 1.68 2.24 -13.42
CA VAL A 75 2.97 2.88 -13.70
C VAL A 75 4.08 2.36 -12.79
N GLU A 76 3.71 1.73 -11.68
CA GLU A 76 4.68 1.25 -10.71
C GLU A 76 4.07 0.13 -9.86
N ARG A 77 4.90 -0.83 -9.48
CA ARG A 77 4.53 -1.86 -8.51
C ARG A 77 5.55 -1.91 -7.40
N PHE A 78 5.06 -2.14 -6.20
CA PHE A 78 5.89 -2.45 -5.04
C PHE A 78 5.56 -3.87 -4.61
N ASP A 79 6.60 -4.71 -4.45
CA ASP A 79 6.38 -6.04 -3.92
C ASP A 79 7.41 -6.37 -2.84
N ALA A 80 7.00 -7.21 -1.91
CA ALA A 80 7.85 -7.62 -0.80
C ALA A 80 7.40 -8.97 -0.28
N ILE A 81 8.35 -9.75 0.18
CA ILE A 81 8.06 -10.98 0.91
C ILE A 81 8.10 -10.64 2.40
N ILE A 82 6.98 -10.81 3.07
CA ILE A 82 6.85 -10.55 4.50
C ILE A 82 6.82 -11.89 5.23
N ARG A 83 7.79 -12.10 6.09
CA ARG A 83 7.82 -13.29 6.92
C ARG A 83 7.25 -12.98 8.30
N VAL A 84 6.17 -13.68 8.66
CA VAL A 84 5.56 -13.56 9.97
C VAL A 84 6.06 -14.73 10.83
N VAL A 85 6.68 -14.41 11.94
CA VAL A 85 7.21 -15.42 12.87
C VAL A 85 6.60 -15.21 14.25
N THR A 86 6.48 -16.29 15.01
CA THR A 86 6.08 -16.20 16.41
C THR A 86 7.32 -16.02 17.28
N GLU A 87 7.16 -15.22 18.32
CA GLU A 87 8.20 -15.06 19.33
C GLU A 87 8.09 -16.13 20.39
#